data_a54f14cb0c90f6019b1ae20883a39853
#
_entry.id   a54f14cb0c90f6019b1ae20883a39853
#
_cell.length_a   1.000
_cell.length_b   1.000
_cell.length_c   1.000
_cell.angle_alpha   90.00
_cell.angle_beta   90.00
_cell.angle_gamma   90.00
#
_symmetry.space_group_name_H-M   'P 1'
#
loop_
_entity.id
_entity.type
_entity.pdbx_description
1 polymer ?
#
loop_
_entity_poly.entity_id
_entity_poly.type
_entity_poly.pdbx_seq_one_letter_code
_entity_poly.pdbx_strand_id
1 'polypeptide(L)'
;MPVRKIRRPSRPQELSAAYMKALDLHMAEFRAGTADRAWGIRDFAERLFVHPTHLSNTLQEVTGRSPCDIYEERLMDVARELLIGSKGSAAEVARQLTMDPSNFNKFFKRFEGITPKQFRELRAMRHSA
;
A
#
# COMPACT_ATOMS: atom_id res chain seq x y z
N MET A 1 34.70 -1.81 -29.65
CA MET A 1 33.76 -2.78 -29.12
C MET A 1 32.51 -2.09 -28.59
N PRO A 2 31.34 -2.46 -29.07
CA PRO A 2 30.15 -1.82 -28.57
C PRO A 2 29.95 -2.18 -27.12
N VAL A 3 30.13 -1.22 -26.26
CA VAL A 3 29.79 -1.35 -24.87
C VAL A 3 28.29 -1.57 -24.82
N ARG A 4 27.90 -2.66 -24.22
CA ARG A 4 26.50 -2.90 -23.95
C ARG A 4 25.91 -1.68 -23.26
N LYS A 5 25.07 -0.95 -23.96
CA LYS A 5 24.39 0.19 -23.37
C LYS A 5 23.41 -0.33 -22.31
N ILE A 6 23.84 -0.30 -21.08
CA ILE A 6 22.91 -0.41 -19.97
C ILE A 6 22.14 0.90 -20.00
N ARG A 7 20.89 0.85 -20.42
CA ARG A 7 20.05 2.02 -20.39
C ARG A 7 19.85 2.42 -18.93
N ARG A 8 20.32 3.59 -18.59
CA ARG A 8 19.98 4.18 -17.31
C ARG A 8 18.48 4.45 -17.31
N PRO A 9 17.77 4.14 -16.20
CA PRO A 9 16.39 4.56 -16.08
C PRO A 9 16.29 6.07 -16.29
N SER A 10 15.21 6.53 -16.90
CA SER A 10 14.94 7.95 -17.01
C SER A 10 14.67 8.53 -15.62
N ARG A 11 14.75 9.85 -15.47
CA ARG A 11 14.41 10.52 -14.20
C ARG A 11 12.99 10.20 -13.74
N PRO A 12 11.95 10.21 -14.62
CA PRO A 12 10.62 9.77 -14.21
C PRO A 12 10.60 8.33 -13.68
N GLN A 13 11.31 7.41 -14.34
CA GLN A 13 11.41 6.02 -13.90
C GLN A 13 12.13 5.91 -12.56
N GLU A 14 13.18 6.69 -12.35
CA GLU A 14 13.90 6.73 -11.07
C GLU A 14 13.01 7.23 -9.95
N LEU A 15 12.23 8.29 -10.17
CA LEU A 15 11.31 8.81 -9.18
C LEU A 15 10.20 7.81 -8.87
N SER A 16 9.66 7.16 -9.89
CA SER A 16 8.66 6.12 -9.72
C SER A 16 9.19 4.97 -8.86
N ALA A 17 10.40 4.51 -9.16
CA ALA A 17 11.05 3.44 -8.40
C ALA A 17 11.32 3.86 -6.95
N ALA A 18 11.74 5.10 -6.74
CA ALA A 18 11.97 5.64 -5.39
C ALA A 18 10.67 5.72 -4.59
N TYR A 19 9.58 6.09 -5.24
CA TYR A 19 8.26 6.09 -4.60
C TYR A 19 7.86 4.67 -4.19
N MET A 20 7.99 3.70 -5.08
CA MET A 20 7.64 2.30 -4.78
C MET A 20 8.45 1.76 -3.61
N LYS A 21 9.73 2.11 -3.54
CA LYS A 21 10.58 1.72 -2.42
C LYS A 21 10.12 2.36 -1.10
N ALA A 22 9.82 3.65 -1.12
CA ALA A 22 9.32 4.34 0.06
C ALA A 22 7.97 3.77 0.51
N LEU A 23 7.10 3.44 -0.44
CA LEU A 23 5.82 2.82 -0.19
C LEU A 23 5.99 1.44 0.46
N ASP A 24 6.89 0.61 -0.07
CA ASP A 24 7.15 -0.72 0.48
C ASP A 24 7.67 -0.64 1.92
N LEU A 25 8.52 0.35 2.22
CA LEU A 25 8.99 0.58 3.59
C LEU A 25 7.84 0.98 4.53
N HIS A 26 6.94 1.82 4.05
CA HIS A 26 5.77 2.22 4.84
C HIS A 26 4.83 1.04 5.08
N MET A 27 4.62 0.21 4.07
CA MET A 27 3.82 -1.02 4.21
C MET A 27 4.47 -2.00 5.20
N ALA A 28 5.79 -2.08 5.22
CA ALA A 28 6.52 -2.90 6.19
C ALA A 28 6.29 -2.41 7.63
N GLU A 29 6.19 -1.10 7.84
CA GLU A 29 5.83 -0.53 9.14
C GLU A 29 4.43 -0.96 9.58
N PHE A 30 3.47 -0.97 8.67
CA PHE A 30 2.13 -1.47 8.99
C PHE A 30 2.16 -2.95 9.37
N ARG A 31 2.90 -3.76 8.62
CA ARG A 31 3.03 -5.21 8.92
C ARG A 31 3.65 -5.44 10.28
N ALA A 32 4.63 -4.63 10.64
CA ALA A 32 5.33 -4.73 11.93
C ALA A 32 4.54 -4.12 13.09
N GLY A 33 3.48 -3.39 12.81
CA GLY A 33 2.71 -2.68 13.83
C GLY A 33 3.40 -1.44 14.38
N THR A 34 4.37 -0.90 13.66
CA THR A 34 5.17 0.26 14.10
C THR A 34 4.78 1.57 13.43
N ALA A 35 3.83 1.55 12.49
CA ALA A 35 3.40 2.76 11.81
C ALA A 35 2.63 3.66 12.78
N ASP A 36 3.01 4.93 12.84
CA ASP A 36 2.33 5.93 13.67
C ASP A 36 1.06 6.45 13.01
N ARG A 37 1.09 6.60 11.70
CA ARG A 37 -0.02 7.14 10.92
C ARG A 37 0.12 6.71 9.44
N ALA A 38 -0.97 6.84 8.71
CA ALA A 38 -0.94 6.67 7.26
C ALA A 38 -0.28 7.90 6.62
N TRP A 39 0.62 7.65 5.67
CA TRP A 39 1.26 8.71 4.90
C TRP A 39 0.39 9.13 3.73
N GLY A 40 0.34 10.44 3.47
CA GLY A 40 -0.27 10.99 2.28
C GLY A 40 0.79 11.31 1.23
N ILE A 41 0.32 11.79 0.07
CA ILE A 41 1.21 12.16 -1.05
C ILE A 41 2.27 13.19 -0.63
N ARG A 42 1.92 14.11 0.26
CA ARG A 42 2.84 15.13 0.74
C ARG A 42 4.00 14.54 1.53
N ASP A 43 3.74 13.53 2.32
CA ASP A 43 4.77 12.84 3.12
C ASP A 43 5.78 12.17 2.20
N PHE A 44 5.30 11.47 1.17
CA PHE A 44 6.17 10.83 0.19
C PHE A 44 6.95 11.85 -0.63
N ALA A 45 6.28 12.90 -1.08
CA ALA A 45 6.91 13.95 -1.88
C ALA A 45 8.02 14.66 -1.10
N GLU A 46 7.78 14.97 0.16
CA GLU A 46 8.78 15.56 1.04
C GLU A 46 10.00 14.66 1.19
N ARG A 47 9.76 13.37 1.40
CA ARG A 47 10.84 12.39 1.55
C ARG A 47 11.67 12.21 0.27
N LEU A 48 11.03 12.40 -0.88
CA LEU A 48 11.66 12.26 -2.19
C LEU A 48 12.18 13.59 -2.74
N PHE A 49 12.05 14.67 -1.97
CA PHE A 49 12.51 16.02 -2.32
C PHE A 49 11.89 16.53 -3.61
N VAL A 50 10.62 16.27 -3.82
CA VAL A 50 9.87 16.73 -4.99
C VAL A 50 8.54 17.36 -4.56
N HIS A 51 7.93 18.12 -5.45
CA HIS A 51 6.61 18.66 -5.22
C HIS A 51 5.55 17.55 -5.36
N PRO A 52 4.49 17.53 -4.52
CA PRO A 52 3.44 16.52 -4.61
C PRO A 52 2.81 16.37 -6.00
N THR A 53 2.56 17.48 -6.68
CA THR A 53 1.99 17.47 -8.02
C THR A 53 2.94 16.81 -9.01
N HIS A 54 4.24 17.09 -8.92
CA HIS A 54 5.24 16.46 -9.76
C HIS A 54 5.29 14.95 -9.55
N LEU A 55 5.27 14.53 -8.29
CA LEU A 55 5.23 13.10 -7.95
C LEU A 55 3.99 12.43 -8.54
N SER A 56 2.83 13.02 -8.36
CA SER A 56 1.56 12.50 -8.86
C SER A 56 1.57 12.37 -10.39
N ASN A 57 1.99 13.41 -11.08
CA ASN A 57 2.05 13.42 -12.54
C ASN A 57 3.06 12.39 -13.06
N THR A 58 4.21 12.27 -12.42
CA THR A 58 5.23 11.31 -12.80
C THR A 58 4.74 9.87 -12.65
N LEU A 59 4.08 9.56 -11.55
CA LEU A 59 3.54 8.22 -11.32
C LEU A 59 2.44 7.89 -12.34
N GLN A 60 1.57 8.87 -12.64
CA GLN A 60 0.54 8.69 -13.65
C GLN A 60 1.16 8.43 -15.03
N GLU A 61 2.22 9.15 -15.37
CA GLU A 61 2.93 8.98 -16.64
C GLU A 61 3.61 7.62 -16.75
N VAL A 62 4.33 7.21 -15.70
CA VAL A 62 5.11 5.97 -15.71
C VAL A 62 4.25 4.73 -15.52
N THR A 63 3.30 4.78 -14.60
CA THR A 63 2.50 3.59 -14.20
C THR A 63 1.09 3.57 -14.74
N GLY A 64 0.58 4.70 -15.22
CA GLY A 64 -0.81 4.85 -15.61
C GLY A 64 -1.78 4.97 -14.43
N ARG A 65 -1.27 5.06 -13.21
CA ARG A 65 -2.07 5.03 -11.98
C ARG A 65 -1.69 6.19 -11.06
N SER A 66 -2.66 6.66 -10.28
CA SER A 66 -2.40 7.68 -9.28
C SER A 66 -1.67 7.10 -8.06
N PRO A 67 -0.93 7.93 -7.30
CA PRO A 67 -0.33 7.48 -6.04
C PRO A 67 -1.35 6.90 -5.07
N CYS A 68 -2.53 7.48 -5.03
CA CYS A 68 -3.62 7.02 -4.15
C CYS A 68 -4.05 5.59 -4.50
N ASP A 69 -4.23 5.31 -5.79
CA ASP A 69 -4.61 3.97 -6.25
C ASP A 69 -3.55 2.94 -5.92
N ILE A 70 -2.30 3.28 -6.15
CA ILE A 70 -1.17 2.38 -5.85
C ILE A 70 -1.10 2.12 -4.35
N TYR A 71 -1.21 3.18 -3.54
CA TYR A 71 -1.18 3.11 -2.09
C TYR A 71 -2.30 2.20 -1.55
N GLU A 72 -3.53 2.43 -2.00
CA GLU A 72 -4.69 1.67 -1.53
C GLU A 72 -4.58 0.19 -1.90
N GLU A 73 -4.10 -0.13 -3.07
CA GLU A 73 -3.89 -1.52 -3.49
C GLU A 73 -2.86 -2.22 -2.60
N ARG A 74 -1.75 -1.55 -2.31
CA ARG A 74 -0.72 -2.11 -1.42
C ARG A 74 -1.23 -2.26 0.01
N LEU A 75 -2.00 -1.28 0.48
CA LEU A 75 -2.61 -1.35 1.80
C LEU A 75 -3.60 -2.50 1.90
N MET A 76 -4.37 -2.77 0.84
CA MET A 76 -5.26 -3.93 0.78
C MET A 76 -4.50 -5.24 0.89
N ASP A 77 -3.34 -5.35 0.24
CA ASP A 77 -2.50 -6.55 0.35
C ASP A 77 -2.07 -6.79 1.81
N VAL A 78 -1.64 -5.73 2.49
CA VAL A 78 -1.26 -5.80 3.91
C VAL A 78 -2.46 -6.18 4.77
N ALA A 79 -3.62 -5.57 4.51
CA ALA A 79 -4.84 -5.88 5.25
C ALA A 79 -5.21 -7.35 5.14
N ARG A 80 -5.15 -7.91 3.94
CA ARG A 80 -5.44 -9.33 3.71
C ARG A 80 -4.44 -10.22 4.46
N GLU A 81 -3.16 -9.91 4.38
CA GLU A 81 -2.10 -10.64 5.09
C GLU A 81 -2.35 -10.65 6.60
N LEU A 82 -2.66 -9.50 7.17
CA LEU A 82 -2.91 -9.38 8.60
C LEU A 82 -4.18 -10.11 9.05
N LEU A 83 -5.22 -10.05 8.23
CA LEU A 83 -6.47 -10.77 8.55
C LEU A 83 -6.28 -12.28 8.53
N ILE A 84 -5.42 -12.79 7.67
CA ILE A 84 -5.12 -14.22 7.55
C ILE A 84 -4.14 -14.66 8.64
N GLY A 85 -3.07 -13.90 8.83
CA GLY A 85 -1.94 -14.30 9.68
C GLY A 85 -2.05 -13.87 11.15
N SER A 86 -2.90 -12.92 11.46
CA SER A 86 -3.06 -12.38 12.81
C SER A 86 -4.19 -13.10 13.54
N LYS A 87 -4.03 -13.29 14.84
CA LYS A 87 -5.09 -13.81 15.72
C LYS A 87 -6.00 -12.69 16.25
N GLY A 88 -5.62 -11.44 16.03
CA GLY A 88 -6.38 -10.29 16.49
C GLY A 88 -7.70 -10.12 15.74
N SER A 89 -8.61 -9.37 16.33
CA SER A 89 -9.88 -9.05 15.69
C SER A 89 -9.69 -8.17 14.47
N ALA A 90 -10.72 -8.07 13.63
CA ALA A 90 -10.69 -7.15 12.49
C ALA A 90 -10.49 -5.69 12.96
N ALA A 91 -11.04 -5.33 14.12
CA ALA A 91 -10.83 -4.00 14.70
C ALA A 91 -9.37 -3.77 15.10
N GLU A 92 -8.70 -4.78 15.64
CA GLU A 92 -7.28 -4.69 15.96
C GLU A 92 -6.42 -4.55 14.71
N VAL A 93 -6.75 -5.27 13.64
CA VAL A 93 -6.09 -5.11 12.35
C VAL A 93 -6.26 -3.68 11.84
N ALA A 94 -7.48 -3.13 11.92
CA ALA A 94 -7.74 -1.75 11.54
C ALA A 94 -6.83 -0.77 12.29
N ARG A 95 -6.71 -0.94 13.59
CA ARG A 95 -5.86 -0.08 14.42
C ARG A 95 -4.38 -0.21 14.07
N GLN A 96 -3.93 -1.41 13.75
CA GLN A 96 -2.56 -1.63 13.27
C GLN A 96 -2.31 -0.89 11.97
N LEU A 97 -3.32 -0.77 11.12
CA LEU A 97 -3.26 0.01 9.89
C LEU A 97 -3.53 1.50 10.12
N THR A 98 -3.61 1.92 11.37
CA THR A 98 -3.89 3.30 11.79
C THR A 98 -5.24 3.82 11.27
N MET A 99 -6.19 2.92 11.10
CA MET A 99 -7.54 3.22 10.63
C MET A 99 -8.57 3.03 11.73
N ASP A 100 -9.59 3.88 11.73
CA ASP A 100 -10.78 3.63 12.52
C ASP A 100 -11.44 2.33 12.02
N PRO A 101 -11.88 1.42 12.91
CA PRO A 101 -12.51 0.17 12.48
C PRO A 101 -13.69 0.32 11.51
N SER A 102 -14.51 1.33 11.73
CA SER A 102 -15.65 1.62 10.86
C SER A 102 -15.19 2.01 9.44
N ASN A 103 -14.17 2.87 9.35
CA ASN A 103 -13.59 3.29 8.08
C ASN A 103 -12.88 2.12 7.39
N PHE A 104 -12.20 1.28 8.16
CA PHE A 104 -11.54 0.09 7.64
C PHE A 104 -12.55 -0.86 6.99
N ASN A 105 -13.68 -1.11 7.67
CA ASN A 105 -14.74 -1.95 7.11
C ASN A 105 -15.21 -1.44 5.75
N LYS A 106 -15.45 -0.13 5.64
CA LYS A 106 -15.89 0.49 4.39
C LYS A 106 -14.83 0.40 3.31
N PHE A 107 -13.60 0.69 3.64
CA PHE A 107 -12.46 0.62 2.73
C PHE A 107 -12.26 -0.79 2.20
N PHE A 108 -12.19 -1.77 3.11
CA PHE A 108 -11.98 -3.16 2.76
C PHE A 108 -13.12 -3.71 1.88
N LYS A 109 -14.37 -3.45 2.28
CA LYS A 109 -15.54 -3.89 1.54
C LYS A 109 -15.60 -3.29 0.14
N ARG A 110 -15.17 -2.04 -0.02
CA ARG A 110 -15.14 -1.37 -1.33
C ARG A 110 -14.22 -2.12 -2.30
N PHE A 111 -13.08 -2.60 -1.84
CA PHE A 111 -12.11 -3.31 -2.69
C PHE A 111 -12.39 -4.80 -2.79
N GLU A 112 -12.75 -5.45 -1.71
CA GLU A 112 -12.92 -6.90 -1.65
C GLU A 112 -14.35 -7.36 -1.92
N GLY A 113 -15.34 -6.49 -1.75
CA GLY A 113 -16.74 -6.84 -1.90
C GLY A 113 -17.38 -7.40 -0.66
N ILE A 114 -16.61 -7.74 0.35
CA ILE A 114 -17.07 -8.28 1.64
C ILE A 114 -16.33 -7.60 2.78
N THR A 115 -16.84 -7.75 3.99
CA THR A 115 -16.22 -7.16 5.18
C THR A 115 -14.96 -7.93 5.58
N PRO A 116 -14.06 -7.32 6.35
CA PRO A 116 -12.88 -8.02 6.88
C PRO A 116 -13.25 -9.29 7.65
N LYS A 117 -14.29 -9.24 8.45
CA LYS A 117 -14.78 -10.40 9.22
C LYS A 117 -15.23 -11.53 8.29
N GLN A 118 -16.04 -11.19 7.28
CA GLN A 118 -16.49 -12.16 6.29
C GLN A 118 -15.33 -12.76 5.51
N PHE A 119 -14.36 -11.93 5.14
CA PHE A 119 -13.15 -12.39 4.44
C PHE A 119 -12.40 -13.42 5.28
N ARG A 120 -12.19 -13.14 6.55
CA ARG A 120 -11.51 -14.06 7.47
C ARG A 120 -12.29 -15.37 7.64
N GLU A 121 -13.59 -15.29 7.78
CA GLU A 121 -14.46 -16.48 7.92
C GLU A 121 -14.40 -17.36 6.67
N LEU A 122 -14.45 -16.78 5.48
CA LEU A 122 -14.35 -17.52 4.23
C LEU A 122 -12.99 -18.21 4.08
N ARG A 123 -11.92 -17.55 4.49
CA ARG A 123 -10.57 -18.14 4.47
C ARG A 123 -10.46 -19.29 5.45
N ALA A 124 -11.03 -19.17 6.63
CA ALA A 124 -11.06 -20.23 7.64
C ALA A 124 -11.82 -21.44 7.13
N MET A 125 -12.95 -21.25 6.46
CA MET A 125 -13.74 -22.31 5.87
C MET A 125 -12.97 -23.08 4.78
N ARG A 126 -12.22 -22.37 3.95
CA ARG A 126 -11.39 -22.99 2.90
C ARG A 126 -10.29 -23.86 3.48
N HIS A 127 -9.75 -23.49 4.63
CA HIS A 127 -8.70 -24.26 5.29
C HIS A 127 -9.23 -25.43 6.11
N SER A 128 -10.52 -25.41 6.44
CA SER A 128 -11.19 -26.47 7.21
C SER A 128 -11.75 -27.60 6.36
N ALA A 129 -11.76 -27.41 5.05
CA ALA A 129 -12.32 -28.40 4.14
C ALA A 129 -11.34 -29.54 3.87
#